data_ace352d435a48b9c0f8d18e04013fb0e
#
_entry.id   ace352d435a48b9c0f8d18e04013fb0e
#
_cell.length_a   1.000
_cell.length_b   1.000
_cell.length_c   1.000
_cell.angle_alpha   90.00
_cell.angle_beta   90.00
_cell.angle_gamma   90.00
#
_symmetry.space_group_name_H-M   'P 1'
#
loop_
_entity.id
_entity.type
_entity.pdbx_description
1 polymer ?
#
loop_
_entity_poly.entity_id
_entity_poly.type
_entity_poly.pdbx_seq_one_letter_code
_entity_poly.pdbx_strand_id
1 'polypeptide(L)'
;MKRFVLLDTTPIPENGGALCLFEYGEDFVIKIQGGDGGQLMNTRMHGSEDALAEIPCRKVAGRLNSRVLIGGLGMGFTLASALKHLGKTAEVVVAELVPGVVEWNLSLIHI
;
A
#
# COMPACT_ATOMS: atom_id res chain seq x y z
N MET A 1 -21.41 -1.21 16.38
CA MET A 1 -21.63 -1.34 14.91
C MET A 1 -20.55 -0.58 14.16
N LYS A 2 -19.88 -1.26 13.21
CA LYS A 2 -18.84 -0.62 12.40
C LYS A 2 -19.46 0.29 11.34
N ARG A 3 -18.85 1.44 11.13
CA ARG A 3 -19.24 2.39 10.10
C ARG A 3 -18.02 2.73 9.24
N PHE A 4 -18.29 3.07 7.99
CA PHE A 4 -17.28 3.70 7.16
C PHE A 4 -17.22 5.18 7.51
N VAL A 5 -16.06 5.64 7.93
CA VAL A 5 -15.80 7.06 8.20
C VAL A 5 -14.81 7.55 7.15
N LEU A 6 -15.23 8.50 6.33
CA LEU A 6 -14.34 9.10 5.32
C LEU A 6 -13.28 9.95 6.01
N LEU A 7 -12.02 9.60 5.80
CA LEU A 7 -10.89 10.34 6.36
C LEU A 7 -10.32 11.35 5.36
N ASP A 8 -10.23 10.98 4.10
CA ASP A 8 -9.66 11.83 3.08
C ASP A 8 -10.05 11.36 1.67
N THR A 9 -9.94 12.27 0.72
CA THR A 9 -10.12 12.00 -0.71
C THR A 9 -8.94 12.60 -1.45
N THR A 10 -8.38 11.86 -2.40
CA THR A 10 -7.24 12.34 -3.19
C THR A 10 -7.48 12.11 -4.67
N PRO A 11 -7.08 13.07 -5.53
CA PRO A 11 -7.25 12.88 -6.98
C PRO A 11 -6.27 11.85 -7.52
N ILE A 12 -6.73 11.09 -8.51
CA ILE A 12 -5.87 10.25 -9.33
C ILE A 12 -5.37 11.12 -10.49
N PRO A 13 -4.05 11.16 -10.76
CA PRO A 13 -3.50 12.00 -11.83
C PRO A 13 -4.14 11.76 -13.19
N GLU A 14 -4.04 12.76 -14.07
CA GLU A 14 -4.50 12.69 -15.46
C GLU A 14 -6.01 12.41 -15.59
N ASN A 15 -6.80 13.08 -14.72
CA ASN A 15 -8.25 12.95 -14.71
C ASN A 15 -8.74 11.52 -14.44
N GLY A 16 -7.98 10.75 -13.67
CA GLY A 16 -8.32 9.37 -13.34
C GLY A 16 -9.41 9.19 -12.29
N GLY A 17 -10.07 10.28 -11.86
CA GLY A 17 -11.04 10.24 -10.77
C GLY A 17 -10.40 10.51 -9.42
N ALA A 18 -10.89 9.87 -8.39
CA ALA A 18 -10.37 10.05 -7.05
C ALA A 18 -10.41 8.76 -6.24
N LEU A 19 -9.54 8.69 -5.23
CA LEU A 19 -9.54 7.65 -4.23
C LEU A 19 -10.03 8.21 -2.91
N CYS A 20 -10.78 7.40 -2.18
CA CYS A 20 -11.27 7.74 -0.83
C CYS A 20 -10.66 6.79 0.19
N LEU A 21 -10.15 7.35 1.27
CA LEU A 21 -9.67 6.59 2.41
C LEU A 21 -10.73 6.61 3.51
N PHE A 22 -11.15 5.42 3.93
CA PHE A 22 -12.10 5.26 5.02
C PHE A 22 -11.47 4.52 6.19
N GLU A 23 -11.93 4.87 7.38
CA GLU A 23 -11.76 4.06 8.57
C GLU A 23 -13.00 3.17 8.75
N TYR A 24 -12.79 1.90 9.04
CA TYR A 24 -13.87 0.94 9.28
C TYR A 24 -13.50 0.07 10.48
N GLY A 25 -14.00 0.46 11.67
CA GLY A 25 -13.55 -0.19 12.90
C GLY A 25 -12.06 0.05 13.12
N GLU A 26 -11.29 -1.02 13.23
CA GLU A 26 -9.83 -0.96 13.37
C GLU A 26 -9.10 -0.98 12.03
N ASP A 27 -9.84 -1.10 10.95
CA ASP A 27 -9.28 -1.25 9.62
C ASP A 27 -9.36 0.05 8.82
N PHE A 28 -8.52 0.12 7.79
CA PHE A 28 -8.59 1.16 6.77
C PHE A 28 -8.99 0.54 5.44
N VAL A 29 -9.73 1.29 4.65
CA VAL A 29 -10.25 0.84 3.36
C VAL A 29 -10.03 1.94 2.34
N ILE A 30 -9.49 1.59 1.17
CA ILE A 30 -9.38 2.50 0.04
C ILE A 30 -10.39 2.09 -1.03
N LYS A 31 -11.21 3.05 -1.44
CA LYS A 31 -12.21 2.85 -2.50
C LYS A 31 -12.02 3.86 -3.61
N ILE A 32 -12.45 3.48 -4.82
CA ILE A 32 -12.54 4.42 -5.94
C ILE A 32 -13.82 5.23 -5.74
N GLN A 33 -13.71 6.56 -5.83
CA GLN A 33 -14.87 7.43 -5.72
C GLN A 33 -15.75 7.29 -6.95
N GLY A 34 -17.06 7.18 -6.73
CA GLY A 34 -18.04 7.03 -7.80
C GLY A 34 -18.16 5.60 -8.33
N GLY A 35 -18.87 5.44 -9.45
CA GLY A 35 -19.11 4.14 -10.04
C GLY A 35 -19.91 3.23 -9.12
N ASP A 36 -19.54 1.97 -9.06
CA ASP A 36 -20.17 0.99 -8.19
C ASP A 36 -19.54 0.98 -6.77
N GLY A 37 -18.66 1.91 -6.48
CA GLY A 37 -18.04 2.03 -5.16
C GLY A 37 -17.08 0.91 -4.81
N GLY A 38 -16.41 0.34 -5.82
CA GLY A 38 -15.52 -0.79 -5.63
C GLY A 38 -14.38 -0.53 -4.65
N GLN A 39 -14.19 -1.46 -3.73
CA GLN A 39 -13.08 -1.45 -2.79
C GLN A 39 -11.82 -1.92 -3.51
N LEU A 40 -10.73 -1.14 -3.41
CA LEU A 40 -9.44 -1.53 -3.97
C LEU A 40 -8.64 -2.36 -3.00
N MET A 41 -8.59 -1.96 -1.74
CA MET A 41 -7.79 -2.63 -0.72
C MET A 41 -8.25 -2.29 0.69
N ASN A 42 -7.85 -3.10 1.64
CA ASN A 42 -8.09 -2.87 3.06
C ASN A 42 -6.96 -3.45 3.90
N THR A 43 -6.90 -3.05 5.17
CA THR A 43 -5.86 -3.52 6.09
C THR A 43 -6.14 -4.90 6.66
N ARG A 44 -7.33 -5.42 6.45
CA ARG A 44 -7.73 -6.72 6.99
C ARG A 44 -7.23 -7.89 6.15
N MET A 45 -7.18 -7.73 4.83
CA MET A 45 -6.81 -8.80 3.89
C MET A 45 -5.65 -8.32 3.03
N HIS A 46 -4.45 -8.83 3.30
CA HIS A 46 -3.23 -8.42 2.61
C HIS A 46 -2.26 -9.56 2.33
N GLY A 47 -2.75 -10.82 2.38
CA GLY A 47 -1.89 -11.98 2.18
C GLY A 47 -1.18 -12.00 0.82
N SER A 48 -1.87 -11.58 -0.24
CA SER A 48 -1.27 -11.53 -1.58
C SER A 48 -0.18 -10.45 -1.69
N GLU A 49 -0.39 -9.30 -1.05
CA GLU A 49 0.61 -8.22 -1.01
C GLU A 49 1.86 -8.66 -0.25
N ASP A 50 1.68 -9.38 0.85
CA ASP A 50 2.78 -9.92 1.64
C ASP A 50 3.59 -10.93 0.81
N ALA A 51 2.91 -11.87 0.16
CA ALA A 51 3.54 -12.91 -0.66
C ALA A 51 4.25 -12.35 -1.89
N LEU A 52 3.71 -11.28 -2.48
CA LEU A 52 4.31 -10.63 -3.64
C LEU A 52 5.75 -10.20 -3.36
N ALA A 53 6.04 -9.75 -2.16
CA ALA A 53 7.40 -9.38 -1.76
C ALA A 53 8.17 -10.55 -1.14
N GLU A 54 7.54 -11.35 -0.29
CA GLU A 54 8.22 -12.43 0.42
C GLU A 54 8.89 -13.42 -0.54
N ILE A 55 8.15 -13.87 -1.55
CA ILE A 55 8.64 -14.92 -2.47
C ILE A 55 9.91 -14.46 -3.20
N PRO A 56 9.95 -13.33 -3.92
CA PRO A 56 11.18 -12.90 -4.60
C PRO A 56 12.26 -12.40 -3.64
N CYS A 57 11.90 -11.71 -2.56
CA CYS A 57 12.89 -11.14 -1.65
C CYS A 57 13.67 -12.22 -0.90
N ARG A 58 13.05 -13.33 -0.56
CA ARG A 58 13.77 -14.45 0.05
C ARG A 58 14.87 -15.00 -0.86
N LYS A 59 14.66 -14.95 -2.17
CA LYS A 59 15.64 -15.45 -3.15
C LYS A 59 16.88 -14.58 -3.23
N VAL A 60 16.79 -13.30 -2.89
CA VAL A 60 17.92 -12.36 -2.97
C VAL A 60 18.39 -11.88 -1.60
N ALA A 61 17.79 -12.39 -0.52
CA ALA A 61 18.08 -11.91 0.84
C ALA A 61 19.55 -12.03 1.25
N GLY A 62 20.25 -13.05 0.74
CA GLY A 62 21.68 -13.26 1.04
C GLY A 62 22.64 -12.44 0.20
N ARG A 63 22.13 -11.68 -0.78
CA ARG A 63 22.98 -10.88 -1.67
C ARG A 63 23.27 -9.52 -1.04
N LEU A 64 24.49 -9.04 -1.21
CA LEU A 64 24.86 -7.68 -0.79
C LEU A 64 24.33 -6.68 -1.82
N ASN A 65 23.87 -5.55 -1.31
CA ASN A 65 23.44 -4.42 -2.14
C ASN A 65 22.34 -4.76 -3.15
N SER A 66 21.43 -5.64 -2.77
CA SER A 66 20.25 -5.95 -3.59
C SER A 66 19.41 -4.71 -3.82
N ARG A 67 18.82 -4.58 -5.01
CA ARG A 67 17.94 -3.46 -5.36
C ARG A 67 16.59 -4.00 -5.77
N VAL A 68 15.54 -3.48 -5.15
CA VAL A 68 14.17 -3.92 -5.36
C VAL A 68 13.29 -2.72 -5.71
N LEU A 69 12.53 -2.85 -6.78
CA LEU A 69 11.53 -1.86 -7.17
C LEU A 69 10.14 -2.43 -6.90
N ILE A 70 9.35 -1.68 -6.15
CA ILE A 70 7.95 -2.02 -5.87
C ILE A 70 7.05 -1.07 -6.64
N GLY A 71 6.20 -1.62 -7.51
CA GLY A 71 5.20 -0.85 -8.23
C GLY A 71 3.93 -0.74 -7.42
N GLY A 72 3.65 0.48 -6.93
CA GLY A 72 2.49 0.75 -6.10
C GLY A 72 2.76 0.60 -4.61
N LEU A 73 2.38 1.61 -3.84
CA LEU A 73 2.53 1.61 -2.38
C LEU A 73 1.28 1.05 -1.69
N GLY A 74 0.09 1.50 -2.09
CA GLY A 74 -1.15 1.13 -1.44
C GLY A 74 -1.12 1.44 0.06
N MET A 75 -1.28 0.42 0.87
CA MET A 75 -1.22 0.54 2.33
C MET A 75 0.13 0.11 2.92
N GLY A 76 1.13 -0.14 2.06
CA GLY A 76 2.48 -0.42 2.50
C GLY A 76 2.78 -1.87 2.87
N PHE A 77 1.86 -2.80 2.67
CA PHE A 77 2.08 -4.21 3.04
C PHE A 77 3.19 -4.87 2.23
N THR A 78 3.21 -4.65 0.91
CA THR A 78 4.27 -5.20 0.06
C THR A 78 5.63 -4.63 0.45
N LEU A 79 5.70 -3.32 0.71
CA LEU A 79 6.93 -2.68 1.19
C LEU A 79 7.36 -3.25 2.53
N ALA A 80 6.45 -3.36 3.49
CA ALA A 80 6.76 -3.90 4.80
C ALA A 80 7.30 -5.34 4.71
N SER A 81 6.68 -6.16 3.87
CA SER A 81 7.12 -7.54 3.64
C SER A 81 8.51 -7.58 2.99
N ALA A 82 8.77 -6.70 2.01
CA ALA A 82 10.09 -6.62 1.37
C ALA A 82 11.18 -6.27 2.40
N LEU A 83 10.94 -5.24 3.20
CA LEU A 83 11.90 -4.80 4.22
C LEU A 83 12.17 -5.88 5.27
N LYS A 84 11.15 -6.68 5.59
CA LYS A 84 11.28 -7.77 6.55
C LYS A 84 12.20 -8.89 6.03
N HIS A 85 12.20 -9.15 4.73
CA HIS A 85 12.90 -10.30 4.15
C HIS A 85 14.23 -9.93 3.46
N LEU A 86 14.55 -8.65 3.35
CA LEU A 86 15.79 -8.19 2.72
C LEU A 86 16.87 -7.89 3.77
N GLY A 87 18.13 -7.94 3.34
CA GLY A 87 19.27 -7.58 4.17
C GLY A 87 19.40 -6.06 4.35
N LYS A 88 20.30 -5.66 5.28
CA LYS A 88 20.49 -4.24 5.64
C LYS A 88 21.05 -3.38 4.51
N THR A 89 21.77 -3.98 3.56
CA THR A 89 22.37 -3.23 2.45
C THR A 89 21.44 -3.11 1.25
N ALA A 90 20.23 -3.69 1.32
CA ALA A 90 19.29 -3.63 0.22
C ALA A 90 18.72 -2.22 0.06
N GLU A 91 18.54 -1.81 -1.19
CA GLU A 91 17.84 -0.59 -1.54
C GLU A 91 16.45 -0.94 -2.06
N VAL A 92 15.42 -0.33 -1.49
CA VAL A 92 14.04 -0.53 -1.94
C VAL A 92 13.49 0.80 -2.43
N VAL A 93 12.99 0.81 -3.66
CA VAL A 93 12.36 1.97 -4.27
C VAL A 93 10.89 1.64 -4.52
N VAL A 94 10.01 2.53 -4.12
CA VAL A 94 8.57 2.39 -4.38
C VAL A 94 8.14 3.44 -5.39
N ALA A 95 7.48 3.00 -6.45
CA ALA A 95 6.88 3.88 -7.44
C ALA A 95 5.37 3.92 -7.23
N GLU A 96 4.85 5.05 -6.80
CA GLU A 96 3.43 5.25 -6.54
C GLU A 96 2.87 6.36 -7.43
N LEU A 97 1.81 6.05 -8.17
CA LEU A 97 1.18 6.99 -9.10
C LEU A 97 0.43 8.12 -8.37
N VAL A 98 -0.19 7.82 -7.23
CA VAL A 98 -1.09 8.75 -6.53
C VAL A 98 -0.38 9.38 -5.34
N PRO A 99 0.01 10.68 -5.41
CA PRO A 99 0.73 11.32 -4.31
C PRO A 99 0.00 11.28 -2.97
N GLY A 100 -1.33 11.39 -2.98
CA GLY A 100 -2.13 11.32 -1.75
C GLY A 100 -1.99 10.00 -1.01
N VAL A 101 -1.75 8.90 -1.73
CA VAL A 101 -1.53 7.58 -1.11
C VAL A 101 -0.24 7.59 -0.29
N VAL A 102 0.80 8.26 -0.78
CA VAL A 102 2.06 8.43 -0.03
C VAL A 102 1.78 9.21 1.26
N GLU A 103 1.06 10.32 1.15
CA GLU A 103 0.71 11.13 2.32
C GLU A 103 -0.11 10.34 3.35
N TRP A 104 -1.03 9.52 2.91
CA TRP A 104 -1.81 8.68 3.80
C TRP A 104 -0.94 7.71 4.60
N ASN A 105 0.04 7.10 3.96
CA ASN A 105 0.96 6.18 4.62
C ASN A 105 1.86 6.89 5.63
N LEU A 106 2.15 8.17 5.43
CA LEU A 106 2.97 8.95 6.34
C LEU A 106 2.18 9.51 7.52
N SER A 107 0.86 9.67 7.40
CA SER A 107 0.08 10.42 8.38
C SER A 107 -1.14 9.70 8.96
N LEU A 108 -1.87 8.92 8.16
CA LEU A 108 -3.18 8.39 8.55
C LEU A 108 -3.23 6.87 8.69
N ILE A 109 -2.54 6.13 7.83
CA ILE A 109 -2.58 4.67 7.86
C ILE A 109 -1.50 4.15 8.81
N HIS A 110 -1.92 3.37 9.78
CA HIS A 110 -1.03 2.72 10.76
C HIS A 110 -1.21 1.20 10.66
N ILE A 111 -0.19 0.52 10.20
CA ILE A 111 -0.20 -0.94 10.07
C ILE A 111 0.90 -1.58 10.89
#